data_0b41fb3a8a3b449c55e1022d1a9a8599
#
_entry.id   0b41fb3a8a3b449c55e1022d1a9a8599
#
_cell.length_a   1.000
_cell.length_b   1.000
_cell.length_c   1.000
_cell.angle_alpha   90.00
_cell.angle_beta   90.00
_cell.angle_gamma   90.00
#
_symmetry.space_group_name_H-M   'P 1'
#
loop_
_entity.id
_entity.type
_entity.pdbx_description
1 polymer ?
#
loop_
_entity_poly.entity_id
_entity_poly.type
_entity_poly.pdbx_seq_one_letter_code
_entity_poly.pdbx_strand_id
1 'polypeptide(L)'
;PTTSVIFTKLLSKGVSGDDVISLQKILNKDSETRISETGVGSLGNETNYFGSLTERSVQKFQVKYGIAKEGDGGYGLVGPKTRAKLNEFVK
;
A
#
# COMPACT_ATOMS: atom_id res chain seq x y z
N PRO A 1 -15.57 -12.39 -15.15
CA PRO A 1 -15.42 -11.69 -13.89
C PRO A 1 -14.71 -10.38 -14.08
N THR A 2 -15.16 -9.39 -13.40
CA THR A 2 -14.53 -8.09 -13.44
C THR A 2 -13.50 -7.97 -12.32
N THR A 3 -12.40 -7.29 -12.62
CA THR A 3 -11.44 -6.94 -11.59
C THR A 3 -12.04 -5.82 -10.75
N SER A 4 -12.05 -6.01 -9.45
CA SER A 4 -12.52 -4.95 -8.55
C SER A 4 -11.51 -3.80 -8.57
N VAL A 5 -12.01 -2.58 -8.54
CA VAL A 5 -11.18 -1.38 -8.45
C VAL A 5 -11.57 -0.66 -7.18
N ILE A 6 -10.73 -0.76 -6.15
CA ILE A 6 -11.00 -0.15 -4.87
C ILE A 6 -10.11 1.06 -4.57
N PHE A 7 -8.96 1.15 -5.24
CA PHE A 7 -8.06 2.28 -5.03
C PHE A 7 -8.32 3.33 -6.10
N THR A 8 -9.07 4.36 -5.72
CA THR A 8 -9.54 5.39 -6.67
C THR A 8 -9.07 6.79 -6.29
N LYS A 9 -8.38 6.94 -5.17
CA LYS A 9 -7.92 8.26 -4.73
C LYS A 9 -6.52 8.16 -4.16
N LEU A 10 -5.86 9.30 -4.05
CA LEU A 10 -4.53 9.39 -3.46
C LEU A 10 -4.58 8.99 -2.00
N LEU A 11 -3.65 8.13 -1.59
CA LEU A 11 -3.44 7.80 -0.19
C LEU A 11 -2.01 8.17 0.17
N SER A 12 -1.84 8.72 1.35
CA SER A 12 -0.53 9.14 1.82
C SER A 12 -0.52 9.17 3.34
N LYS A 13 0.67 9.35 3.90
CA LYS A 13 0.84 9.40 5.35
C LYS A 13 -0.12 10.42 5.96
N GLY A 14 -0.83 10.01 7.00
CA GLY A 14 -1.81 10.83 7.70
C GLY A 14 -3.25 10.55 7.34
N VAL A 15 -3.49 9.79 6.27
CA VAL A 15 -4.84 9.46 5.81
C VAL A 15 -5.37 8.25 6.59
N SER A 16 -6.67 8.23 6.84
CA SER A 16 -7.34 7.09 7.47
C SER A 16 -8.54 6.69 6.63
N GLY A 17 -8.91 5.41 6.70
CA GLY A 17 -10.09 4.93 6.01
C GLY A 17 -10.01 3.44 5.71
N ASP A 18 -11.12 2.90 5.19
CA ASP A 18 -11.21 1.47 4.87
C ASP A 18 -10.27 1.07 3.74
N ASP A 19 -10.00 1.98 2.81
CA ASP A 19 -9.06 1.71 1.73
C ASP A 19 -7.63 1.57 2.24
N VAL A 20 -7.29 2.20 3.37
CA VAL A 20 -5.98 2.00 3.99
C VAL A 20 -5.87 0.58 4.54
N ILE A 21 -6.96 0.05 5.12
CA ILE A 21 -6.98 -1.34 5.59
C ILE A 21 -6.73 -2.27 4.40
N SER A 22 -7.42 -2.05 3.29
CA SER A 22 -7.26 -2.88 2.09
C SER A 22 -5.83 -2.79 1.56
N LEU A 23 -5.25 -1.60 1.54
CA LEU A 23 -3.86 -1.39 1.14
C LEU A 23 -2.92 -2.21 2.01
N GLN A 24 -3.08 -2.11 3.32
CA GLN A 24 -2.21 -2.82 4.26
C GLN A 24 -2.33 -4.34 4.10
N LYS A 25 -3.53 -4.85 3.85
CA LYS A 25 -3.73 -6.28 3.63
C LYS A 25 -3.00 -6.76 2.39
N ILE A 26 -3.04 -6.00 1.30
CA ILE A 26 -2.33 -6.35 0.08
C ILE A 26 -0.82 -6.34 0.32
N LEU A 27 -0.31 -5.29 0.96
CA LEU A 27 1.12 -5.17 1.23
C LEU A 27 1.61 -6.29 2.13
N ASN A 28 0.79 -6.71 3.09
CA ASN A 28 1.18 -7.75 4.05
C ASN A 28 1.21 -9.16 3.46
N LYS A 29 0.56 -9.38 2.32
CA LYS A 29 0.56 -10.71 1.69
C LYS A 29 1.92 -11.07 1.13
N ASP A 30 2.77 -10.08 0.87
CA ASP A 30 4.10 -10.29 0.30
C ASP A 30 5.14 -9.93 1.37
N SER A 31 6.00 -10.90 1.71
CA SER A 31 7.02 -10.67 2.72
C SER A 31 7.97 -9.52 2.36
N GLU A 32 8.10 -9.20 1.07
CA GLU A 32 8.97 -8.11 0.61
C GLU A 32 8.36 -6.73 0.81
N THR A 33 7.03 -6.66 0.97
CA THR A 33 6.35 -5.38 1.16
C THR A 33 5.58 -5.30 2.48
N ARG A 34 5.71 -6.31 3.31
CA ARG A 34 4.96 -6.40 4.57
C ARG A 34 5.21 -5.18 5.45
N ILE A 35 4.14 -4.69 6.09
CA ILE A 35 4.21 -3.48 6.90
C ILE A 35 4.99 -3.73 8.18
N SER A 36 4.72 -4.85 8.84
CA SER A 36 5.41 -5.24 10.06
C SER A 36 5.36 -6.75 10.17
N GLU A 37 6.37 -7.35 10.78
CA GLU A 37 6.39 -8.80 10.99
C GLU A 37 5.51 -9.21 12.16
N THR A 38 5.39 -8.34 13.17
CA THR A 38 4.59 -8.62 14.37
C THR A 38 3.91 -7.35 14.84
N GLY A 39 2.89 -7.51 15.68
CA GLY A 39 2.22 -6.38 16.33
C GLY A 39 1.33 -5.59 15.40
N VAL A 40 1.14 -4.33 15.74
CA VAL A 40 0.27 -3.42 14.97
C VAL A 40 0.80 -3.29 13.56
N GLY A 41 -0.09 -3.44 12.58
CA GLY A 41 0.26 -3.34 11.17
C GLY A 41 0.69 -4.65 10.54
N SER A 42 0.95 -5.70 11.31
CA SER A 42 1.33 -7.00 10.77
C SER A 42 0.12 -7.72 10.18
N LEU A 43 0.38 -8.82 9.47
CA LEU A 43 -0.68 -9.63 8.85
C LEU A 43 -1.71 -10.03 9.91
N GLY A 44 -2.96 -9.68 9.67
CA GLY A 44 -4.04 -9.91 10.61
C GLY A 44 -4.25 -8.77 11.60
N ASN A 45 -3.33 -7.82 11.66
CA ASN A 45 -3.38 -6.69 12.59
C ASN A 45 -3.33 -5.35 11.84
N GLU A 46 -3.87 -5.33 10.63
CA GLU A 46 -3.94 -4.10 9.83
C GLU A 46 -4.80 -3.05 10.51
N THR A 47 -4.49 -1.78 10.22
CA THR A 47 -5.23 -0.65 10.77
C THR A 47 -5.75 0.21 9.64
N ASN A 48 -6.60 1.18 9.99
CA ASN A 48 -7.11 2.11 9.00
C ASN A 48 -6.25 3.38 8.88
N TYR A 49 -5.08 3.41 9.50
CA TYR A 49 -4.22 4.59 9.50
C TYR A 49 -2.97 4.39 8.66
N PHE A 50 -2.71 5.33 7.76
CA PHE A 50 -1.52 5.34 6.91
C PHE A 50 -0.42 6.08 7.68
N GLY A 51 0.41 5.33 8.38
CA GLY A 51 1.51 5.89 9.16
C GLY A 51 2.85 5.67 8.47
N SER A 52 3.93 5.87 9.23
CA SER A 52 5.30 5.75 8.70
C SER A 52 5.60 4.33 8.20
N LEU A 53 5.10 3.31 8.89
CA LEU A 53 5.36 1.92 8.47
C LEU A 53 4.64 1.62 7.16
N THR A 54 3.42 2.12 7.00
CA THR A 54 2.67 1.93 5.76
C THR A 54 3.38 2.66 4.61
N GLU A 55 3.86 3.88 4.86
CA GLU A 55 4.60 4.63 3.86
C GLU A 55 5.84 3.87 3.39
N ARG A 56 6.59 3.32 4.33
CA ARG A 56 7.79 2.53 4.00
C ARG A 56 7.42 1.30 3.18
N SER A 57 6.31 0.65 3.53
CA SER A 57 5.84 -0.52 2.81
C SER A 57 5.43 -0.16 1.37
N VAL A 58 4.75 0.97 1.19
CA VAL A 58 4.41 1.47 -0.14
C VAL A 58 5.68 1.73 -0.96
N GLN A 59 6.69 2.30 -0.33
CA GLN A 59 7.98 2.55 -0.99
C GLN A 59 8.60 1.24 -1.50
N LYS A 60 8.59 0.20 -0.67
CA LYS A 60 9.10 -1.12 -1.07
C LYS A 60 8.30 -1.70 -2.25
N PHE A 61 6.99 -1.55 -2.20
CA PHE A 61 6.11 -1.99 -3.27
C PHE A 61 6.44 -1.28 -4.57
N GLN A 62 6.64 0.03 -4.51
CA GLN A 62 6.95 0.83 -5.69
C GLN A 62 8.29 0.43 -6.31
N VAL A 63 9.30 0.18 -5.49
CA VAL A 63 10.60 -0.26 -5.98
C VAL A 63 10.49 -1.65 -6.60
N LYS A 64 9.78 -2.55 -5.94
CA LYS A 64 9.63 -3.92 -6.42
C LYS A 64 9.01 -3.97 -7.82
N TYR A 65 8.02 -3.12 -8.08
CA TYR A 65 7.29 -3.12 -9.35
C TYR A 65 7.74 -2.02 -10.30
N GLY A 66 8.83 -1.33 -9.99
CA GLY A 66 9.40 -0.32 -10.89
C GLY A 66 8.54 0.92 -11.07
N ILE A 67 7.74 1.25 -10.07
CA ILE A 67 6.80 2.38 -10.15
C ILE A 67 7.48 3.69 -9.75
N ALA A 68 8.26 3.66 -8.67
CA ALA A 68 8.94 4.83 -8.14
C ALA A 68 10.12 4.37 -7.29
N LYS A 69 11.05 5.29 -7.06
CA LYS A 69 12.24 5.04 -6.25
C LYS A 69 12.57 6.29 -5.45
N GLU A 70 13.50 6.17 -4.53
CA GLU A 70 13.94 7.30 -3.71
C GLU A 70 14.32 8.47 -4.59
N GLY A 71 13.82 9.65 -4.25
CA GLY A 71 14.03 10.88 -5.01
C GLY A 71 12.89 11.23 -5.93
N ASP A 72 12.01 10.27 -6.26
CA ASP A 72 10.85 10.55 -7.10
C ASP A 72 9.76 11.24 -6.28
N GLY A 73 9.03 12.16 -6.92
CA GLY A 73 7.98 12.91 -6.23
C GLY A 73 6.83 12.03 -5.73
N GLY A 74 6.59 10.88 -6.39
CA GLY A 74 5.54 9.96 -5.99
C GLY A 74 5.96 8.88 -5.00
N TYR A 75 7.21 8.89 -4.58
CA TYR A 75 7.75 7.85 -3.70
C TYR A 75 7.04 7.89 -2.34
N GLY A 76 6.44 6.76 -1.97
CA GLY A 76 5.67 6.67 -0.72
C GLY A 76 4.23 7.13 -0.83
N LEU A 77 3.82 7.66 -1.98
CA LEU A 77 2.44 8.10 -2.21
C LEU A 77 1.72 7.06 -3.07
N VAL A 78 0.46 6.79 -2.75
CA VAL A 78 -0.36 5.87 -3.57
C VAL A 78 -1.02 6.70 -4.66
N GLY A 79 -0.23 7.04 -5.67
CA GLY A 79 -0.69 7.80 -6.84
C GLY A 79 -1.25 6.90 -7.92
N PRO A 80 -1.51 7.44 -9.13
CA PRO A 80 -2.20 6.68 -10.18
C PRO A 80 -1.52 5.37 -10.58
N LYS A 81 -0.21 5.38 -10.76
CA LYS A 81 0.51 4.16 -11.16
C LYS A 81 0.52 3.12 -10.05
N THR A 82 0.69 3.56 -8.80
CA THR A 82 0.67 2.68 -7.66
C THR A 82 -0.72 2.08 -7.49
N ARG A 83 -1.77 2.90 -7.64
CA ARG A 83 -3.15 2.41 -7.55
C ARG A 83 -3.45 1.37 -8.62
N ALA A 84 -3.01 1.62 -9.84
CA ALA A 84 -3.24 0.67 -10.95
C ALA A 84 -2.62 -0.69 -10.62
N LYS A 85 -1.41 -0.68 -10.08
CA LYS A 85 -0.73 -1.92 -9.73
C LYS A 85 -1.42 -2.62 -8.56
N LEU A 86 -1.80 -1.86 -7.54
CA LEU A 86 -2.49 -2.40 -6.38
C LEU A 86 -3.83 -3.05 -6.78
N ASN A 87 -4.56 -2.42 -7.69
CA ASN A 87 -5.84 -2.95 -8.13
C ASN A 87 -5.71 -4.30 -8.83
N GLU A 88 -4.54 -4.64 -9.35
CA GLU A 88 -4.29 -5.96 -9.94
C GLU A 88 -4.34 -7.07 -8.89
N PHE A 89 -4.13 -6.73 -7.62
CA PHE A 89 -4.14 -7.70 -6.51
C PHE A 89 -5.49 -7.80 -5.81
N VAL A 90 -6.46 -6.99 -6.23
CA VAL A 90 -7.80 -7.03 -5.66
C VAL A 90 -8.58 -8.13 -6.37
N LYS A 91 -9.10 -9.07 -5.58
CA LYS A 91 -9.84 -10.23 -6.12
C LYS A 91 -11.29 -10.20 -5.72
#